data_8567eb25068b0947d2b250c677272f84
#
_entry.id   8567eb25068b0947d2b250c677272f84
#
_cell.length_a   1.000
_cell.length_b   1.000
_cell.length_c   1.000
_cell.angle_alpha   90.00
_cell.angle_beta   90.00
_cell.angle_gamma   90.00
#
_symmetry.space_group_name_H-M   'P 1'
#
loop_
_entity.id
_entity.type
_entity.pdbx_description
1 polymer ?
#
loop_
_entity_poly.entity_id
_entity_poly.type
_entity_poly.pdbx_seq_one_letter_code
_entity_poly.pdbx_strand_id
1 'polypeptide(L)'
;MEFSIANLQPKERASFALRALYEAAGCRKYHMGRFEEYGLYQENRSFLSSEQVITFTDLDGRLLALKPDVTLSIAKTAQPTPGETLCYYYHENVYRPSAESHTFKEISQMGLEMLGAVGEAQVQQAVCLAARSLDALGAEWVLEVSHMGYLLSLIHISEPTRPISIS
;
A
#
# COMPACT_ATOMS: atom_id res chain seq x y z
N MET A 1 -16.49 1.43 -35.20
CA MET A 1 -17.04 1.31 -33.81
C MET A 1 -16.30 2.35 -33.00
N GLU A 2 -16.97 3.42 -32.58
CA GLU A 2 -16.35 4.50 -31.81
C GLU A 2 -16.35 4.11 -30.33
N PHE A 3 -15.16 4.13 -29.71
CA PHE A 3 -15.04 3.83 -28.28
C PHE A 3 -15.52 5.05 -27.48
N SER A 4 -16.57 4.90 -26.68
CA SER A 4 -17.09 5.96 -25.82
C SER A 4 -16.81 5.66 -24.35
N ILE A 5 -16.20 6.61 -23.64
CA ILE A 5 -15.97 6.56 -22.19
C ILE A 5 -17.30 6.40 -21.42
N ALA A 6 -18.41 6.87 -22.00
CA ALA A 6 -19.75 6.73 -21.42
C ALA A 6 -20.19 5.26 -21.23
N ASN A 7 -19.61 4.32 -21.99
CA ASN A 7 -19.93 2.91 -21.93
C ASN A 7 -19.17 2.14 -20.84
N LEU A 8 -18.20 2.79 -20.17
CA LEU A 8 -17.42 2.18 -19.11
C LEU A 8 -18.25 2.03 -17.83
N GLN A 9 -18.06 0.91 -17.15
CA GLN A 9 -18.61 0.70 -15.81
C GLN A 9 -18.01 1.71 -14.81
N PRO A 10 -18.70 2.06 -13.72
CA PRO A 10 -18.18 3.01 -12.72
C PRO A 10 -16.78 2.65 -12.21
N LYS A 11 -16.52 1.37 -11.95
CA LYS A 11 -15.20 0.88 -11.52
C LYS A 11 -14.10 1.11 -12.57
N GLU A 12 -14.42 0.94 -13.85
CA GLU A 12 -13.47 1.17 -14.94
C GLU A 12 -13.14 2.65 -15.07
N ARG A 13 -14.16 3.53 -15.05
CA ARG A 13 -13.97 4.98 -15.07
C ARG A 13 -13.10 5.45 -13.91
N ALA A 14 -13.37 4.98 -12.69
CA ALA A 14 -12.56 5.25 -11.51
C ALA A 14 -11.10 4.82 -11.71
N SER A 15 -10.87 3.62 -12.22
CA SER A 15 -9.53 3.10 -12.49
C SER A 15 -8.77 3.95 -13.51
N PHE A 16 -9.42 4.41 -14.58
CA PHE A 16 -8.80 5.28 -15.57
C PHE A 16 -8.51 6.67 -15.01
N ALA A 17 -9.42 7.25 -14.22
CA ALA A 17 -9.24 8.55 -13.59
C ALA A 17 -8.04 8.52 -12.59
N LEU A 18 -7.97 7.52 -11.74
CA LEU A 18 -6.87 7.34 -10.79
C LEU A 18 -5.54 7.09 -11.50
N ARG A 19 -5.54 6.27 -12.55
CA ARG A 19 -4.35 6.07 -13.38
C ARG A 19 -3.84 7.38 -13.95
N ALA A 20 -4.69 8.18 -14.59
CA ALA A 20 -4.32 9.46 -15.17
C ALA A 20 -3.76 10.43 -14.11
N LEU A 21 -4.37 10.44 -12.91
CA LEU A 21 -3.91 11.22 -11.75
C LEU A 21 -2.49 10.84 -11.33
N TYR A 22 -2.21 9.54 -11.19
CA TYR A 22 -0.91 9.05 -10.73
C TYR A 22 0.19 9.21 -11.79
N GLU A 23 -0.12 8.95 -13.06
CA GLU A 23 0.81 9.18 -14.17
C GLU A 23 1.16 10.69 -14.32
N ALA A 24 0.17 11.57 -14.18
CA ALA A 24 0.40 13.02 -14.18
C ALA A 24 1.25 13.49 -12.98
N ALA A 25 1.24 12.76 -11.87
CA ALA A 25 2.10 13.01 -10.70
C ALA A 25 3.51 12.41 -10.85
N GLY A 26 3.82 11.80 -11.99
CA GLY A 26 5.13 11.19 -12.26
C GLY A 26 5.31 9.77 -11.72
N CYS A 27 4.25 9.12 -11.23
CA CYS A 27 4.32 7.75 -10.76
C CYS A 27 4.34 6.76 -11.94
N ARG A 28 5.15 5.73 -11.85
CA ARG A 28 5.26 4.65 -12.85
C ARG A 28 4.38 3.48 -12.47
N LYS A 29 3.78 2.83 -13.47
CA LYS A 29 2.97 1.64 -13.23
C LYS A 29 3.84 0.48 -12.75
N TYR A 30 3.44 -0.13 -11.63
CA TYR A 30 3.98 -1.38 -11.15
C TYR A 30 3.02 -2.52 -11.49
N HIS A 31 3.57 -3.64 -11.91
CA HIS A 31 2.81 -4.87 -12.13
C HIS A 31 3.49 -6.01 -11.39
N MET A 32 2.69 -6.79 -10.70
CA MET A 32 3.11 -7.90 -9.86
C MET A 32 2.53 -9.22 -10.38
N GLY A 33 3.32 -10.29 -10.31
CA GLY A 33 2.84 -11.65 -10.52
C GLY A 33 1.74 -12.01 -9.51
N ARG A 34 0.97 -13.07 -9.80
CA ARG A 34 -0.07 -13.57 -8.88
C ARG A 34 0.51 -14.37 -7.73
N PHE A 35 1.68 -14.94 -7.93
CA PHE A 35 2.36 -15.86 -7.03
C PHE A 35 3.71 -15.30 -6.65
N GLU A 36 4.05 -15.44 -5.37
CA GLU A 36 5.35 -15.08 -4.83
C GLU A 36 5.87 -16.19 -3.92
N GLU A 37 7.18 -16.21 -3.68
CA GLU A 37 7.76 -17.12 -2.70
C GLU A 37 7.27 -16.78 -1.29
N TYR A 38 6.76 -17.75 -0.56
CA TYR A 38 6.22 -17.54 0.79
C TYR A 38 7.27 -17.00 1.78
N GLY A 39 8.56 -17.28 1.53
CA GLY A 39 9.67 -16.76 2.34
C GLY A 39 9.63 -15.24 2.53
N LEU A 40 9.22 -14.49 1.50
CA LEU A 40 9.07 -13.04 1.59
C LEU A 40 8.14 -12.62 2.76
N TYR A 41 7.04 -13.31 2.93
CA TYR A 41 6.05 -13.03 3.98
C TYR A 41 6.47 -13.57 5.33
N GLN A 42 7.22 -14.67 5.37
CA GLN A 42 7.78 -15.21 6.61
C GLN A 42 8.81 -14.28 7.24
N GLU A 43 9.65 -13.67 6.43
CA GLU A 43 10.67 -12.70 6.88
C GLU A 43 10.07 -11.38 7.35
N ASN A 44 8.85 -11.03 6.91
CA ASN A 44 8.17 -9.77 7.15
C ASN A 44 6.85 -9.91 7.93
N ARG A 45 6.80 -10.82 8.90
CA ARG A 45 5.58 -11.11 9.71
C ARG A 45 5.04 -9.92 10.51
N SER A 46 5.87 -8.96 10.83
CA SER A 46 5.45 -7.71 11.48
C SER A 46 4.56 -6.85 10.58
N PHE A 47 4.72 -6.98 9.28
CA PHE A 47 3.92 -6.26 8.29
C PHE A 47 2.63 -7.00 7.94
N LEU A 48 2.71 -8.33 7.82
CA LEU A 48 1.57 -9.19 7.47
C LEU A 48 1.62 -10.50 8.24
N SER A 49 0.56 -10.81 9.01
CA SER A 49 0.50 -12.06 9.75
C SER A 49 0.36 -13.26 8.80
N SER A 50 0.93 -14.41 9.20
CA SER A 50 0.88 -15.64 8.41
C SER A 50 -0.55 -16.14 8.15
N GLU A 51 -1.50 -15.81 9.03
CA GLU A 51 -2.92 -16.15 8.88
C GLU A 51 -3.62 -15.40 7.73
N GLN A 52 -3.00 -14.31 7.24
CA GLN A 52 -3.52 -13.51 6.13
C GLN A 52 -2.96 -13.95 4.77
N VAL A 53 -2.14 -15.01 4.72
CA VAL A 53 -1.46 -15.47 3.51
C VAL A 53 -2.01 -16.82 3.09
N ILE A 54 -2.48 -16.93 1.86
CA ILE A 54 -2.90 -18.18 1.24
C ILE A 54 -1.68 -18.83 0.60
N THR A 55 -1.30 -20.01 1.06
CA THR A 55 -0.12 -20.73 0.56
C THR A 55 -0.50 -21.99 -0.21
N PHE A 56 0.37 -22.40 -1.13
CA PHE A 56 0.27 -23.65 -1.87
C PHE A 56 1.66 -24.09 -2.33
N THR A 57 1.79 -25.34 -2.73
CA THR A 57 3.05 -25.90 -3.25
C THR A 57 3.01 -25.89 -4.78
N ASP A 58 4.07 -25.40 -5.41
CA ASP A 58 4.22 -25.46 -6.88
C ASP A 58 4.62 -26.88 -7.37
N LEU A 59 4.78 -27.00 -8.67
CA LEU A 59 5.11 -28.30 -9.32
C LEU A 59 6.51 -28.82 -8.94
N ASP A 60 7.40 -27.95 -8.49
CA ASP A 60 8.77 -28.27 -8.07
C ASP A 60 8.89 -28.45 -6.54
N GLY A 61 7.78 -28.40 -5.81
CA GLY A 61 7.74 -28.57 -4.35
C GLY A 61 8.05 -27.29 -3.56
N ARG A 62 8.16 -26.12 -4.20
CA ARG A 62 8.41 -24.85 -3.53
C ARG A 62 7.11 -24.31 -2.92
N LEU A 63 7.20 -23.74 -1.71
CA LEU A 63 6.07 -23.11 -1.07
C LEU A 63 5.88 -21.70 -1.60
N LEU A 64 4.77 -21.48 -2.29
CA LEU A 64 4.35 -20.22 -2.86
C LEU A 64 3.18 -19.63 -2.06
N ALA A 65 2.94 -18.36 -2.27
CA ALA A 65 1.79 -17.61 -1.75
C ALA A 65 1.04 -16.92 -2.89
N LEU A 66 -0.29 -16.90 -2.79
CA LEU A 66 -1.09 -15.92 -3.52
C LEU A 66 -0.83 -14.54 -2.89
N LYS A 67 -0.53 -13.54 -3.71
CA LYS A 67 -0.18 -12.19 -3.22
C LYS A 67 -1.25 -11.61 -2.28
N PRO A 68 -0.95 -11.42 -1.00
CA PRO A 68 -1.89 -10.84 -0.05
C PRO A 68 -1.79 -9.30 0.01
N ASP A 69 -0.73 -8.75 -0.58
CA ASP A 69 -0.32 -7.35 -0.50
C ASP A 69 0.57 -6.99 -1.71
N VAL A 70 0.64 -5.71 -2.06
CA VAL A 70 1.47 -5.20 -3.16
C VAL A 70 2.67 -4.40 -2.64
N THR A 71 2.52 -3.70 -1.52
CA THR A 71 3.54 -2.82 -0.94
C THR A 71 4.84 -3.55 -0.67
N LEU A 72 4.76 -4.75 -0.06
CA LEU A 72 5.93 -5.55 0.28
C LEU A 72 6.70 -6.01 -0.96
N SER A 73 5.99 -6.38 -2.04
CA SER A 73 6.62 -6.75 -3.31
C SER A 73 7.32 -5.56 -3.97
N ILE A 74 6.69 -4.36 -3.93
CA ILE A 74 7.32 -3.14 -4.42
C ILE A 74 8.58 -2.83 -3.59
N ALA A 75 8.50 -2.90 -2.27
CA ALA A 75 9.63 -2.64 -1.38
C ALA A 75 10.82 -3.60 -1.63
N LYS A 76 10.55 -4.88 -1.93
CA LYS A 76 11.57 -5.87 -2.27
C LYS A 76 12.27 -5.57 -3.61
N THR A 77 11.51 -5.10 -4.60
CA THR A 77 12.03 -4.92 -5.97
C THR A 77 12.54 -3.52 -6.26
N ALA A 78 12.05 -2.52 -5.52
CA ALA A 78 12.49 -1.15 -5.68
C ALA A 78 13.92 -0.97 -5.18
N GLN A 79 14.77 -0.38 -6.03
CA GLN A 79 16.17 -0.10 -5.72
C GLN A 79 16.45 1.39 -6.01
N PRO A 80 15.98 2.31 -5.15
CA PRO A 80 16.27 3.73 -5.32
C PRO A 80 17.76 4.00 -5.12
N THR A 81 18.33 4.82 -5.97
CA THR A 81 19.69 5.34 -5.77
C THR A 81 19.72 6.37 -4.63
N PRO A 82 20.88 6.65 -4.02
CA PRO A 82 20.98 7.69 -2.98
C PRO A 82 20.42 9.04 -3.45
N GLY A 83 19.47 9.60 -2.71
CA GLY A 83 18.78 10.85 -3.03
C GLY A 83 17.60 10.72 -4.02
N GLU A 84 17.36 9.54 -4.58
CA GLU A 84 16.24 9.30 -5.49
C GLU A 84 14.96 8.97 -4.72
N THR A 85 13.82 9.47 -5.23
CA THR A 85 12.48 9.03 -4.82
C THR A 85 11.83 8.31 -5.98
N LEU A 86 11.44 7.06 -5.75
CA LEU A 86 10.65 6.27 -6.69
C LEU A 86 9.17 6.40 -6.32
N CYS A 87 8.32 6.66 -7.32
CA CYS A 87 6.86 6.61 -7.17
C CYS A 87 6.30 5.54 -8.09
N TYR A 88 5.61 4.56 -7.49
CA TYR A 88 4.88 3.54 -8.22
C TYR A 88 3.39 3.62 -7.93
N TYR A 89 2.56 3.37 -8.93
CA TYR A 89 1.15 3.07 -8.73
C TYR A 89 0.82 1.67 -9.24
N TYR A 90 -0.18 1.06 -8.63
CA TYR A 90 -0.63 -0.27 -9.03
C TYR A 90 -2.16 -0.35 -9.09
N HIS A 91 -2.64 -1.29 -9.88
CA HIS A 91 -4.03 -1.74 -9.89
C HIS A 91 -3.98 -3.27 -10.00
N GLU A 92 -4.10 -3.93 -8.85
CA GLU A 92 -3.84 -5.36 -8.69
C GLU A 92 -4.91 -6.02 -7.85
N ASN A 93 -5.13 -7.30 -8.08
CA ASN A 93 -5.95 -8.11 -7.19
C ASN A 93 -5.06 -8.76 -6.13
N VAL A 94 -5.45 -8.65 -4.88
CA VAL A 94 -4.84 -9.34 -3.74
C VAL A 94 -5.78 -10.39 -3.19
N TYR A 95 -5.23 -11.42 -2.54
CA TYR A 95 -5.97 -12.59 -2.10
C TYR A 95 -5.79 -12.79 -0.60
N ARG A 96 -6.89 -12.79 0.15
CA ARG A 96 -6.84 -12.92 1.61
C ARG A 96 -7.88 -13.91 2.09
N PRO A 97 -7.57 -14.72 3.12
CA PRO A 97 -8.59 -15.47 3.84
C PRO A 97 -9.51 -14.49 4.58
N SER A 98 -10.78 -14.83 4.65
CA SER A 98 -11.78 -14.11 5.44
C SER A 98 -12.16 -14.95 6.63
N ALA A 99 -11.82 -14.50 7.83
CA ALA A 99 -12.19 -15.20 9.08
C ALA A 99 -13.71 -15.25 9.28
N GLU A 100 -14.42 -14.20 8.86
CA GLU A 100 -15.87 -14.08 9.00
C GLU A 100 -16.64 -15.08 8.13
N SER A 101 -16.23 -15.23 6.86
CA SER A 101 -16.94 -16.10 5.89
C SER A 101 -16.27 -17.45 5.68
N HIS A 102 -15.11 -17.70 6.31
CA HIS A 102 -14.27 -18.90 6.10
C HIS A 102 -14.01 -19.22 4.61
N THR A 103 -13.85 -18.15 3.80
CA THR A 103 -13.59 -18.23 2.37
C THR A 103 -12.37 -17.43 1.98
N PHE A 104 -11.87 -17.63 0.77
CA PHE A 104 -10.84 -16.78 0.18
C PHE A 104 -11.48 -15.63 -0.60
N LYS A 105 -11.02 -14.41 -0.38
CA LYS A 105 -11.49 -13.21 -1.07
C LYS A 105 -10.43 -12.71 -2.05
N GLU A 106 -10.85 -12.40 -3.25
CA GLU A 106 -10.11 -11.59 -4.21
C GLU A 106 -10.55 -10.14 -4.07
N ILE A 107 -9.59 -9.26 -3.78
CA ILE A 107 -9.82 -7.85 -3.51
C ILE A 107 -9.06 -7.03 -4.54
N SER A 108 -9.77 -6.26 -5.36
CA SER A 108 -9.13 -5.33 -6.28
C SER A 108 -8.65 -4.10 -5.52
N GLN A 109 -7.34 -3.85 -5.55
CA GLN A 109 -6.71 -2.70 -4.91
C GLN A 109 -6.05 -1.80 -5.95
N MET A 110 -6.20 -0.50 -5.77
CA MET A 110 -5.45 0.51 -6.49
C MET A 110 -4.80 1.46 -5.49
N GLY A 111 -3.52 1.70 -5.66
CA GLY A 111 -2.74 2.51 -4.72
C GLY A 111 -1.46 3.02 -5.33
N LEU A 112 -0.72 3.79 -4.53
CA LEU A 112 0.61 4.27 -4.87
C LEU A 112 1.57 4.08 -3.70
N GLU A 113 2.85 3.93 -4.03
CA GLU A 113 3.95 3.80 -3.08
C GLU A 113 5.07 4.75 -3.47
N MET A 114 5.61 5.46 -2.48
CA MET A 114 6.80 6.28 -2.63
C MET A 114 7.93 5.72 -1.77
N LEU A 115 9.10 5.49 -2.36
CA LEU A 115 10.24 4.85 -1.70
C LEU A 115 11.53 5.61 -1.99
N GLY A 116 12.52 5.47 -1.11
CA GLY A 116 13.83 6.10 -1.23
C GLY A 116 13.95 7.37 -0.41
N ALA A 117 14.40 8.46 -0.99
CA ALA A 117 14.57 9.75 -0.32
C ALA A 117 13.22 10.46 -0.12
N VAL A 118 12.38 9.88 0.77
CA VAL A 118 11.06 10.44 1.10
C VAL A 118 11.21 11.49 2.19
N GLY A 119 11.07 12.75 1.82
CA GLY A 119 11.05 13.90 2.72
C GLY A 119 9.65 14.52 2.84
N GLU A 120 9.59 15.71 3.43
CA GLU A 120 8.32 16.42 3.68
C GLU A 120 7.53 16.67 2.39
N ALA A 121 8.20 17.07 1.31
CA ALA A 121 7.56 17.33 0.03
C ALA A 121 6.86 16.09 -0.55
N GLN A 122 7.48 14.91 -0.43
CA GLN A 122 6.90 13.65 -0.87
C GLN A 122 5.71 13.23 0.00
N VAL A 123 5.80 13.44 1.32
CA VAL A 123 4.68 13.20 2.24
C VAL A 123 3.50 14.10 1.90
N GLN A 124 3.73 15.40 1.68
CA GLN A 124 2.68 16.34 1.24
C GLN A 124 2.08 15.91 -0.09
N GLN A 125 2.90 15.51 -1.05
CA GLN A 125 2.44 15.00 -2.34
C GLN A 125 1.56 13.76 -2.18
N ALA A 126 1.95 12.81 -1.33
CA ALA A 126 1.16 11.59 -1.08
C ALA A 126 -0.21 11.92 -0.46
N VAL A 127 -0.26 12.82 0.53
CA VAL A 127 -1.52 13.27 1.15
C VAL A 127 -2.42 13.98 0.13
N CYS A 128 -1.86 14.87 -0.68
CA CYS A 128 -2.61 15.54 -1.75
C CYS A 128 -3.13 14.55 -2.80
N LEU A 129 -2.34 13.55 -3.19
CA LEU A 129 -2.77 12.52 -4.13
C LEU A 129 -3.87 11.63 -3.53
N ALA A 130 -3.79 11.30 -2.23
CA ALA A 130 -4.84 10.57 -1.54
C ALA A 130 -6.16 11.34 -1.58
N ALA A 131 -6.17 12.63 -1.22
CA ALA A 131 -7.36 13.49 -1.28
C ALA A 131 -7.93 13.57 -2.70
N ARG A 132 -7.09 13.86 -3.70
CA ARG A 132 -7.51 13.93 -5.11
C ARG A 132 -8.03 12.60 -5.65
N SER A 133 -7.50 11.48 -5.14
CA SER A 133 -8.00 10.14 -5.49
C SER A 133 -9.42 9.93 -4.99
N LEU A 134 -9.70 10.35 -3.75
CA LEU A 134 -11.03 10.28 -3.16
C LEU A 134 -12.02 11.20 -3.88
N ASP A 135 -11.61 12.43 -4.22
CA ASP A 135 -12.42 13.34 -5.05
C ASP A 135 -12.78 12.73 -6.40
N ALA A 136 -11.82 12.08 -7.06
CA ALA A 136 -12.03 11.43 -8.35
C ALA A 136 -13.04 10.27 -8.31
N LEU A 137 -13.29 9.70 -7.13
CA LEU A 137 -14.30 8.66 -6.92
C LEU A 137 -15.72 9.23 -6.76
N GLY A 138 -15.86 10.52 -6.48
CA GLY A 138 -17.14 11.22 -6.39
C GLY A 138 -18.01 10.82 -5.21
N ALA A 139 -17.45 10.22 -4.16
CA ALA A 139 -18.12 9.88 -2.91
C ALA A 139 -17.77 10.88 -1.81
N GLU A 140 -18.63 11.01 -0.80
CA GLU A 140 -18.26 11.72 0.42
C GLU A 140 -17.16 10.96 1.16
N TRP A 141 -16.14 11.67 1.61
CA TRP A 141 -15.00 11.06 2.26
C TRP A 141 -14.42 11.93 3.38
N VAL A 142 -13.71 11.28 4.29
CA VAL A 142 -12.90 11.91 5.33
C VAL A 142 -11.49 11.35 5.22
N LEU A 143 -10.48 12.21 5.16
CA LEU A 143 -9.08 11.84 5.22
C LEU A 143 -8.55 12.02 6.64
N GLU A 144 -8.22 10.93 7.29
CA GLU A 144 -7.57 10.93 8.60
C GLU A 144 -6.05 10.76 8.42
N VAL A 145 -5.29 11.68 8.99
CA VAL A 145 -3.82 11.64 8.97
C VAL A 145 -3.29 11.48 10.39
N SER A 146 -2.51 10.42 10.62
CA SER A 146 -1.83 10.21 11.89
C SER A 146 -0.32 10.19 11.70
N HIS A 147 0.39 10.69 12.71
CA HIS A 147 1.85 10.70 12.69
C HIS A 147 2.38 10.09 14.00
N MET A 148 3.11 8.99 13.90
CA MET A 148 3.61 8.26 15.08
C MET A 148 4.52 9.14 15.95
N GLY A 149 5.32 10.03 15.37
CA GLY A 149 6.16 10.97 16.11
C GLY A 149 5.38 11.91 17.04
N TYR A 150 4.14 12.28 16.66
CA TYR A 150 3.27 13.07 17.52
C TYR A 150 2.85 12.27 18.76
N LEU A 151 2.46 11.01 18.60
CA LEU A 151 2.10 10.14 19.71
C LEU A 151 3.29 9.90 20.65
N LEU A 152 4.49 9.65 20.10
CA LEU A 152 5.69 9.47 20.90
C LEU A 152 6.07 10.73 21.66
N SER A 153 5.90 11.93 21.10
CA SER A 153 6.15 13.20 21.80
C SER A 153 5.23 13.40 22.98
N LEU A 154 3.95 13.00 22.85
CA LEU A 154 2.99 13.08 23.94
C LEU A 154 3.32 12.12 25.09
N ILE A 155 3.82 10.92 24.78
CA ILE A 155 4.26 9.94 25.79
C ILE A 155 5.45 10.50 26.59
N HIS A 156 6.42 11.15 25.94
CA HIS A 156 7.56 11.77 26.62
C HIS A 156 7.17 12.97 27.50
N ILE A 157 6.14 13.71 27.15
CA ILE A 157 5.63 14.81 27.96
C ILE A 157 4.88 14.29 29.21
N SER A 158 4.32 13.08 29.14
CA SER A 158 3.54 12.50 30.24
C SER A 158 4.37 11.61 31.20
N GLU A 159 5.64 11.36 30.95
CA GLU A 159 6.52 10.67 31.92
C GLU A 159 6.76 11.59 33.12
N PRO A 160 6.35 11.19 34.35
CA PRO A 160 6.67 11.96 35.54
C PRO A 160 8.20 11.96 35.71
N THR A 161 8.79 13.14 35.79
CA THR A 161 10.20 13.32 36.17
C THR A 161 10.45 12.56 37.48
N ARG A 162 11.25 11.50 37.44
CA ARG A 162 11.70 10.82 38.66
C ARG A 162 12.42 11.84 39.52
N PRO A 163 12.08 12.01 40.80
CA PRO A 163 12.82 12.87 41.69
C PRO A 163 14.24 12.33 41.82
N ILE A 164 15.22 13.16 41.52
CA ILE A 164 16.63 12.88 41.77
C ILE A 164 16.79 12.80 43.30
N SER A 165 16.97 11.61 43.84
CA SER A 165 17.39 11.45 45.23
C SER A 165 18.89 11.81 45.32
N ILE A 166 19.20 12.96 45.89
CA ILE A 166 20.55 13.33 46.29
C ILE A 166 20.78 12.65 47.65
N SER A 167 21.67 11.69 47.70
CA SER A 167 22.28 11.12 48.91
C SER A 167 23.72 11.54 48.99
#